data_dd903778a0409ee780f76d1b8748afdb
#
_entry.id   dd903778a0409ee780f76d1b8748afdb
#
_cell.length_a   1.000
_cell.length_b   1.000
_cell.length_c   1.000
_cell.angle_alpha   90.00
_cell.angle_beta   90.00
_cell.angle_gamma   90.00
#
_symmetry.space_group_name_H-M   'P 1'
#
loop_
_entity.id
_entity.type
_entity.pdbx_description
1 polymer ?
#
loop_
_entity_poly.entity_id
_entity_poly.type
_entity_poly.pdbx_seq_one_letter_code
_entity_poly.pdbx_strand_id
1 'polypeptide(L)'
;MIEPARWGRRRAVLDAFDRLHLARPAVRAYEYGLAAKSTLFGEGTRADDGLPLPPARMRTQVGPLHADARFFLESGRHNADLVRSLVPFDEVGALLDWGCGCGRVLRHWSGVHGTHVYGCDINTKMVDWCNEHLPFADVAVNELTPPLPYGDAEFDLVYAFSVMTHLSEELQGAWVGECRRVLTPGGHFVFSTLGEHYVSRDRLTPDERRSFEAGNLVVLYEGSPGTSLCSAYHPRDYVARELADGFDVVGFRPAADDGRHDIHVLRKRP
;
A
#
# COMPACT_ATOMS: atom_id res chain seq x y z
N MET A 1 0.84 -2.66 -23.13
CA MET A 1 1.13 -4.04 -22.68
C MET A 1 2.63 -4.29 -22.84
N ILE A 2 3.35 -4.58 -21.75
CA ILE A 2 4.77 -4.90 -21.81
C ILE A 2 4.86 -6.42 -22.00
N GLU A 3 5.56 -6.86 -23.06
CA GLU A 3 5.64 -8.28 -23.44
C GLU A 3 6.18 -9.19 -22.31
N PRO A 4 5.62 -10.40 -22.13
CA PRO A 4 6.03 -11.37 -21.09
C PRO A 4 7.53 -11.71 -21.09
N ALA A 5 8.17 -11.74 -22.27
CA ALA A 5 9.62 -12.01 -22.40
C ALA A 5 10.52 -10.93 -21.77
N ARG A 6 10.05 -9.69 -21.59
CA ARG A 6 10.82 -8.63 -20.94
C ARG A 6 10.86 -8.82 -19.41
N TRP A 7 9.89 -9.47 -18.86
CA TRP A 7 9.77 -9.65 -17.41
C TRP A 7 10.63 -10.80 -16.87
N GLY A 8 10.74 -11.91 -17.58
CA GLY A 8 11.66 -12.98 -17.20
C GLY A 8 13.12 -12.53 -17.11
N ARG A 9 13.54 -11.66 -18.05
CA ARG A 9 14.88 -11.04 -18.01
C ARG A 9 15.06 -10.09 -16.82
N ARG A 10 14.02 -9.33 -16.46
CA ARG A 10 14.07 -8.42 -15.29
C ARG A 10 14.22 -9.20 -13.99
N ARG A 11 13.49 -10.29 -13.81
CA ARG A 11 13.61 -11.14 -12.64
C ARG A 11 15.01 -11.75 -12.54
N ALA A 12 15.52 -12.34 -13.60
CA ALA A 12 16.88 -12.90 -13.61
C ALA A 12 17.95 -11.85 -13.25
N VAL A 13 17.78 -10.60 -13.68
CA VAL A 13 18.66 -9.50 -13.30
C VAL A 13 18.49 -9.14 -11.82
N LEU A 14 17.26 -9.04 -11.33
CA LEU A 14 16.99 -8.75 -9.91
C LEU A 14 17.51 -9.88 -9.00
N ASP A 15 17.32 -11.14 -9.39
CA ASP A 15 17.83 -12.30 -8.65
C ASP A 15 19.38 -12.30 -8.61
N ALA A 16 20.03 -11.91 -9.71
CA ALA A 16 21.48 -11.76 -9.73
C ALA A 16 21.94 -10.60 -8.83
N PHE A 17 21.26 -9.46 -8.87
CA PHE A 17 21.56 -8.33 -7.99
C PHE A 17 21.27 -8.63 -6.52
N ASP A 18 20.20 -9.38 -6.22
CA ASP A 18 19.86 -9.76 -4.85
C ASP A 18 20.93 -10.66 -4.24
N ARG A 19 21.41 -11.67 -5.00
CA ARG A 19 22.55 -12.53 -4.58
C ARG A 19 23.82 -11.73 -4.30
N LEU A 20 23.98 -10.59 -4.95
CA LEU A 20 25.13 -9.69 -4.76
C LEU A 20 24.83 -8.56 -3.78
N HIS A 21 23.69 -8.56 -3.11
CA HIS A 21 23.20 -7.49 -2.23
C HIS A 21 23.11 -6.10 -2.94
N LEU A 22 22.98 -6.09 -4.26
CA LEU A 22 22.89 -4.88 -5.10
C LEU A 22 21.47 -4.54 -5.54
N ALA A 23 20.46 -5.37 -5.21
CA ALA A 23 19.09 -5.16 -5.66
C ALA A 23 18.51 -3.84 -5.12
N ARG A 24 18.69 -3.55 -3.83
CA ARG A 24 18.23 -2.28 -3.23
C ARG A 24 18.87 -1.03 -3.86
N PRO A 25 20.20 -0.94 -4.03
CA PRO A 25 20.82 0.16 -4.76
C PRO A 25 20.35 0.31 -6.21
N ALA A 26 20.13 -0.81 -6.93
CA ALA A 26 19.67 -0.78 -8.31
C ALA A 26 18.22 -0.25 -8.43
N VAL A 27 17.33 -0.67 -7.54
CA VAL A 27 15.95 -0.15 -7.46
C VAL A 27 15.96 1.34 -7.16
N ARG A 28 16.75 1.79 -6.17
CA ARG A 28 16.90 3.22 -5.87
C ARG A 28 17.43 4.03 -7.07
N ALA A 29 18.45 3.55 -7.76
CA ALA A 29 18.97 4.23 -8.94
C ALA A 29 17.91 4.37 -10.05
N TYR A 30 17.10 3.33 -10.25
CA TYR A 30 15.98 3.37 -11.18
C TYR A 30 14.91 4.41 -10.76
N GLU A 31 14.53 4.46 -9.50
CA GLU A 31 13.59 5.43 -8.96
C GLU A 31 14.09 6.87 -9.11
N TYR A 32 15.39 7.11 -8.84
CA TYR A 32 16.02 8.41 -9.07
C TYR A 32 16.01 8.81 -10.56
N GLY A 33 16.25 7.87 -11.46
CA GLY A 33 16.17 8.11 -12.91
C GLY A 33 14.76 8.52 -13.35
N LEU A 34 13.72 7.86 -12.83
CA LEU A 34 12.32 8.22 -13.09
C LEU A 34 11.98 9.60 -12.53
N ALA A 35 12.42 9.89 -11.31
CA ALA A 35 12.19 11.18 -10.67
C ALA A 35 12.87 12.33 -11.44
N ALA A 36 14.12 12.15 -11.88
CA ALA A 36 14.85 13.13 -12.69
C ALA A 36 14.13 13.39 -14.02
N LYS A 37 13.68 12.33 -14.70
CA LYS A 37 12.90 12.45 -15.93
C LYS A 37 11.61 13.25 -15.71
N SER A 38 10.85 12.95 -14.65
CA SER A 38 9.62 13.66 -14.33
C SER A 38 9.87 15.13 -13.97
N THR A 39 10.96 15.44 -13.28
CA THR A 39 11.33 16.83 -12.93
C THR A 39 11.74 17.65 -14.17
N LEU A 40 12.44 17.01 -15.13
CA LEU A 40 12.96 17.71 -16.32
C LEU A 40 11.91 17.86 -17.43
N PHE A 41 11.01 16.89 -17.55
CA PHE A 41 10.04 16.79 -18.65
C PHE A 41 8.60 16.72 -18.18
N GLY A 42 8.37 16.74 -16.87
CA GLY A 42 7.03 16.73 -16.28
C GLY A 42 6.38 18.10 -16.45
N GLU A 43 5.16 18.10 -16.90
CA GLU A 43 4.33 19.30 -16.90
C GLU A 43 4.09 19.76 -15.47
N GLY A 44 4.07 21.06 -15.23
CA GLY A 44 3.71 21.67 -13.96
C GLY A 44 2.23 21.47 -13.65
N THR A 45 1.85 20.23 -13.33
CA THR A 45 0.49 19.89 -12.96
C THR A 45 0.21 20.50 -11.60
N ARG A 46 -0.70 21.46 -11.54
CA ARG A 46 -1.28 21.91 -10.28
C ARG A 46 -2.32 20.90 -9.86
N ALA A 47 -2.32 20.54 -8.58
CA ALA A 47 -3.39 19.72 -8.02
C ALA A 47 -4.69 20.56 -7.94
N ASP A 48 -5.79 20.00 -8.43
CA ASP A 48 -7.11 20.67 -8.44
C ASP A 48 -7.67 20.87 -7.02
N ASP A 49 -7.11 20.16 -6.02
CA ASP A 49 -7.48 20.24 -4.60
C ASP A 49 -6.84 21.43 -3.86
N GLY A 50 -6.02 22.22 -4.55
CA GLY A 50 -5.30 23.37 -3.98
C GLY A 50 -4.14 23.02 -3.08
N LEU A 51 -3.85 21.74 -2.85
CA LEU A 51 -2.74 21.28 -2.03
C LEU A 51 -1.45 21.15 -2.85
N PRO A 52 -0.28 21.39 -2.25
CA PRO A 52 0.99 21.17 -2.90
C PRO A 52 1.15 19.72 -3.38
N LEU A 53 1.91 19.52 -4.45
CA LEU A 53 2.29 18.19 -4.93
C LEU A 53 3.62 17.77 -4.30
N PRO A 54 3.73 16.53 -3.81
CA PRO A 54 5.01 16.01 -3.36
C PRO A 54 6.03 16.01 -4.50
N PRO A 55 7.31 16.24 -4.21
CA PRO A 55 8.37 16.11 -5.19
C PRO A 55 8.34 14.76 -5.92
N ALA A 56 8.66 14.72 -7.22
CA ALA A 56 8.63 13.50 -8.03
C ALA A 56 9.42 12.34 -7.39
N ARG A 57 10.54 12.65 -6.72
CA ARG A 57 11.36 11.67 -5.99
C ARG A 57 10.63 10.98 -4.82
N MET A 58 9.65 11.65 -4.19
CA MET A 58 8.81 11.03 -3.16
C MET A 58 7.72 10.19 -3.80
N ARG A 59 7.08 10.74 -4.84
CA ARG A 59 6.02 10.03 -5.56
C ARG A 59 6.52 8.71 -6.19
N THR A 60 7.75 8.66 -6.71
CA THR A 60 8.33 7.41 -7.26
C THR A 60 8.54 6.32 -6.22
N GLN A 61 8.74 6.67 -4.94
CA GLN A 61 8.87 5.70 -3.85
C GLN A 61 7.52 5.08 -3.46
N VAL A 62 6.41 5.78 -3.70
CA VAL A 62 5.06 5.20 -3.56
C VAL A 62 4.75 4.22 -4.70
N GLY A 63 5.38 4.44 -5.86
CA GLY A 63 5.33 3.54 -7.00
C GLY A 63 5.87 4.21 -8.27
N PRO A 64 6.52 3.46 -9.18
CA PRO A 64 7.19 4.03 -10.35
C PRO A 64 6.28 4.86 -11.27
N LEU A 65 5.01 4.49 -11.40
CA LEU A 65 4.04 5.22 -12.23
C LEU A 65 3.64 6.55 -11.61
N HIS A 66 3.77 6.71 -10.29
CA HIS A 66 3.45 7.95 -9.58
C HIS A 66 4.50 9.06 -9.78
N ALA A 67 5.58 8.79 -10.53
CA ALA A 67 6.42 9.87 -11.08
C ALA A 67 5.57 10.88 -11.86
N ASP A 68 4.59 10.41 -12.62
CA ASP A 68 3.55 11.23 -13.25
C ASP A 68 2.61 11.81 -12.20
N ALA A 69 2.49 13.13 -12.18
CA ALA A 69 1.68 13.85 -11.19
C ALA A 69 0.18 13.58 -11.36
N ARG A 70 -0.29 13.49 -12.59
CA ARG A 70 -1.69 13.24 -12.91
C ARG A 70 -2.08 11.83 -12.46
N PHE A 71 -1.27 10.82 -12.78
CA PHE A 71 -1.50 9.45 -12.31
C PHE A 71 -1.50 9.36 -10.79
N PHE A 72 -0.58 10.08 -10.11
CA PHE A 72 -0.55 10.15 -8.64
C PHE A 72 -1.87 10.66 -8.06
N LEU A 73 -2.42 11.75 -8.61
CA LEU A 73 -3.67 12.35 -8.15
C LEU A 73 -4.88 11.47 -8.46
N GLU A 74 -4.99 10.99 -9.71
CA GLU A 74 -6.13 10.19 -10.16
C GLU A 74 -6.21 8.86 -9.40
N SER A 75 -5.08 8.15 -9.24
CA SER A 75 -5.05 6.89 -8.49
C SER A 75 -5.33 7.10 -7.00
N GLY A 76 -4.86 8.20 -6.41
CA GLY A 76 -5.17 8.53 -5.02
C GLY A 76 -6.65 8.80 -4.81
N ARG A 77 -7.28 9.56 -5.70
CA ARG A 77 -8.73 9.83 -5.69
C ARG A 77 -9.53 8.53 -5.84
N HIS A 78 -9.16 7.72 -6.84
CA HIS A 78 -9.81 6.42 -7.04
C HIS A 78 -9.79 5.56 -5.76
N ASN A 79 -8.66 5.50 -5.08
CA ASN A 79 -8.54 4.70 -3.86
C ASN A 79 -9.34 5.29 -2.69
N ALA A 80 -9.40 6.62 -2.54
CA ALA A 80 -10.23 7.26 -1.54
C ALA A 80 -11.74 6.99 -1.80
N ASP A 81 -12.17 7.10 -3.06
CA ASP A 81 -13.55 6.81 -3.45
C ASP A 81 -13.90 5.32 -3.26
N LEU A 82 -12.94 4.44 -3.54
CA LEU A 82 -13.09 3.00 -3.30
C LEU A 82 -13.30 2.73 -1.80
N VAL A 83 -12.47 3.29 -0.92
CA VAL A 83 -12.62 3.14 0.53
C VAL A 83 -14.00 3.62 0.98
N ARG A 84 -14.44 4.81 0.54
CA ARG A 84 -15.80 5.32 0.86
C ARG A 84 -16.92 4.37 0.45
N SER A 85 -16.75 3.67 -0.67
CA SER A 85 -17.78 2.76 -1.19
C SER A 85 -17.84 1.40 -0.48
N LEU A 86 -16.80 1.06 0.30
CA LEU A 86 -16.64 -0.26 0.92
C LEU A 86 -17.06 -0.31 2.38
N VAL A 87 -17.24 0.83 3.04
CA VAL A 87 -17.60 0.95 4.45
C VAL A 87 -18.72 1.96 4.64
N PRO A 88 -19.47 1.93 5.75
CA PRO A 88 -20.46 2.97 6.07
C PRO A 88 -19.72 4.27 6.49
N PHE A 89 -19.19 4.98 5.50
CA PHE A 89 -18.24 6.08 5.71
C PHE A 89 -18.84 7.24 6.53
N ASP A 90 -20.13 7.46 6.46
CA ASP A 90 -20.83 8.48 7.26
C ASP A 90 -20.77 8.22 8.78
N GLU A 91 -20.43 7.00 9.20
CA GLU A 91 -20.27 6.61 10.59
C GLU A 91 -18.79 6.66 11.05
N VAL A 92 -17.86 7.02 10.18
CA VAL A 92 -16.41 7.03 10.47
C VAL A 92 -16.05 8.34 11.15
N GLY A 93 -15.78 8.31 12.45
CA GLY A 93 -15.30 9.45 13.25
C GLY A 93 -13.79 9.62 13.22
N ALA A 94 -13.03 8.53 13.08
CA ALA A 94 -11.57 8.55 12.95
C ALA A 94 -11.07 7.52 11.94
N LEU A 95 -10.19 7.93 11.03
CA LEU A 95 -9.57 7.03 10.05
C LEU A 95 -8.04 7.10 10.08
N LEU A 96 -7.41 5.98 9.79
CA LEU A 96 -5.96 5.85 9.66
C LEU A 96 -5.57 5.36 8.26
N ASP A 97 -4.71 6.12 7.57
CA ASP A 97 -3.96 5.69 6.38
C ASP A 97 -2.64 5.04 6.82
N TRP A 98 -2.60 3.72 6.95
CA TRP A 98 -1.39 3.00 7.29
C TRP A 98 -0.54 2.77 6.05
N GLY A 99 0.69 3.32 6.07
CA GLY A 99 1.58 3.39 4.91
C GLY A 99 1.20 4.51 3.95
N CYS A 100 0.86 5.69 4.49
CA CYS A 100 0.34 6.83 3.72
C CYS A 100 1.34 7.39 2.70
N GLY A 101 2.62 7.05 2.82
CA GLY A 101 3.67 7.60 1.97
C GLY A 101 3.69 9.13 2.02
N CYS A 102 3.79 9.75 0.84
CA CYS A 102 3.70 11.21 0.72
C CYS A 102 2.25 11.71 0.50
N GLY A 103 1.25 11.03 1.06
CA GLY A 103 -0.12 11.47 1.10
C GLY A 103 -0.92 11.26 -0.19
N ARG A 104 -0.62 10.19 -0.97
CA ARG A 104 -1.31 9.91 -2.24
C ARG A 104 -2.82 9.75 -2.07
N VAL A 105 -3.26 8.95 -1.11
CA VAL A 105 -4.69 8.77 -0.78
C VAL A 105 -5.11 9.79 0.27
N LEU A 106 -4.27 10.01 1.27
CA LEU A 106 -4.53 10.87 2.42
C LEU A 106 -5.03 12.26 2.03
N ARG A 107 -4.47 12.89 0.97
CA ARG A 107 -4.86 14.22 0.49
C ARG A 107 -6.33 14.35 0.08
N HIS A 108 -6.97 13.26 -0.32
CA HIS A 108 -8.36 13.23 -0.78
C HIS A 108 -9.38 13.19 0.36
N TRP A 109 -8.91 13.22 1.60
CA TRP A 109 -9.74 13.43 2.79
C TRP A 109 -9.83 14.91 3.19
N SER A 110 -9.16 15.81 2.46
CA SER A 110 -9.33 17.25 2.64
C SER A 110 -10.80 17.65 2.50
N GLY A 111 -11.32 18.40 3.46
CA GLY A 111 -12.71 18.85 3.45
C GLY A 111 -13.75 17.81 3.89
N VAL A 112 -13.33 16.62 4.34
CA VAL A 112 -14.24 15.69 5.03
C VAL A 112 -14.54 16.25 6.42
N HIS A 113 -15.82 16.44 6.71
CA HIS A 113 -16.28 16.99 7.99
C HIS A 113 -16.73 15.87 8.93
N GLY A 114 -16.40 15.98 10.20
CA GLY A 114 -16.80 15.02 11.22
C GLY A 114 -15.90 13.80 11.35
N THR A 115 -14.87 13.68 10.50
CA THR A 115 -13.89 12.59 10.54
C THR A 115 -12.50 13.16 10.85
N HIS A 116 -11.85 12.65 11.88
CA HIS A 116 -10.44 12.91 12.14
C HIS A 116 -9.57 12.04 11.25
N VAL A 117 -8.61 12.66 10.57
CA VAL A 117 -7.76 12.02 9.58
C VAL A 117 -6.36 11.82 10.13
N TYR A 118 -5.92 10.57 10.17
CA TYR A 118 -4.58 10.19 10.61
C TYR A 118 -3.85 9.45 9.50
N GLY A 119 -2.52 9.52 9.54
CA GLY A 119 -1.67 8.73 8.67
C GLY A 119 -0.43 8.25 9.41
N CYS A 120 0.19 7.18 8.92
CA CYS A 120 1.53 6.80 9.37
C CYS A 120 2.34 6.16 8.25
N ASP A 121 3.66 6.32 8.34
CA ASP A 121 4.60 5.73 7.38
C ASP A 121 5.97 5.51 8.05
N ILE A 122 6.74 4.52 7.56
CA ILE A 122 8.11 4.26 8.02
C ILE A 122 9.12 5.31 7.53
N ASN A 123 8.75 6.10 6.53
CA ASN A 123 9.64 7.08 5.91
C ASN A 123 9.43 8.47 6.54
N THR A 124 10.29 8.81 7.49
CA THR A 124 10.25 10.11 8.21
C THR A 124 10.13 11.31 7.27
N LYS A 125 10.84 11.32 6.11
CA LYS A 125 10.77 12.45 5.17
C LYS A 125 9.39 12.60 4.51
N MET A 126 8.67 11.50 4.32
CA MET A 126 7.31 11.54 3.79
C MET A 126 6.32 12.01 4.85
N VAL A 127 6.52 11.57 6.09
CA VAL A 127 5.74 12.04 7.25
C VAL A 127 5.94 13.54 7.46
N ASP A 128 7.20 14.02 7.46
CA ASP A 128 7.51 15.46 7.58
C ASP A 128 6.83 16.27 6.47
N TRP A 129 6.87 15.75 5.22
CA TRP A 129 6.22 16.40 4.09
C TRP A 129 4.69 16.48 4.27
N CYS A 130 4.06 15.38 4.73
CA CYS A 130 2.62 15.36 4.98
C CYS A 130 2.23 16.36 6.07
N ASN A 131 2.93 16.39 7.20
CA ASN A 131 2.66 17.31 8.30
C ASN A 131 2.84 18.78 7.89
N GLU A 132 3.78 19.09 7.01
CA GLU A 132 3.99 20.45 6.49
C GLU A 132 2.91 20.88 5.50
N HIS A 133 2.37 19.95 4.70
CA HIS A 133 1.56 20.31 3.53
C HIS A 133 0.12 19.81 3.56
N LEU A 134 -0.26 18.94 4.50
CA LEU A 134 -1.60 18.40 4.68
C LEU A 134 -2.13 18.71 6.09
N PRO A 135 -2.44 19.98 6.39
CA PRO A 135 -2.71 20.45 7.77
C PRO A 135 -4.01 19.92 8.38
N PHE A 136 -4.80 19.17 7.64
CA PHE A 136 -6.03 18.52 8.10
C PHE A 136 -5.79 17.10 8.61
N ALA A 137 -4.57 16.56 8.49
CA ALA A 137 -4.21 15.20 8.88
C ALA A 137 -3.07 15.21 9.90
N ASP A 138 -3.16 14.34 10.90
CA ASP A 138 -2.09 14.09 11.88
C ASP A 138 -1.29 12.87 11.44
N VAL A 139 -0.01 13.06 11.06
CA VAL A 139 0.81 11.97 10.49
C VAL A 139 1.99 11.65 11.39
N ALA A 140 2.13 10.37 11.75
CA ALA A 140 3.18 9.88 12.64
C ALA A 140 4.15 8.92 11.93
N VAL A 141 5.38 8.84 12.43
CA VAL A 141 6.34 7.81 12.00
C VAL A 141 6.03 6.52 12.73
N ASN A 142 5.99 5.40 12.01
CA ASN A 142 5.95 4.06 12.59
C ASN A 142 7.21 3.27 12.21
N GLU A 143 7.43 2.17 12.93
CA GLU A 143 8.53 1.25 12.64
C GLU A 143 8.11 0.16 11.62
N LEU A 144 9.06 -0.65 11.16
CA LEU A 144 8.79 -1.81 10.29
C LEU A 144 7.97 -2.89 11.01
N THR A 145 8.06 -2.94 12.32
CA THR A 145 7.34 -3.88 13.20
C THR A 145 6.35 -3.13 14.09
N PRO A 146 5.24 -3.76 14.49
CA PRO A 146 4.37 -3.18 15.52
C PRO A 146 5.13 -2.84 16.82
N PRO A 147 4.60 -1.92 17.65
CA PRO A 147 3.27 -1.32 17.57
C PRO A 147 3.20 -0.02 16.75
N LEU A 148 1.99 0.38 16.37
CA LEU A 148 1.68 1.74 15.91
C LEU A 148 1.72 2.73 17.09
N PRO A 149 2.03 4.02 16.85
CA PRO A 149 2.06 5.05 17.89
C PRO A 149 0.66 5.54 18.29
N TYR A 150 -0.33 4.67 18.32
CA TYR A 150 -1.73 4.96 18.61
C TYR A 150 -2.29 4.06 19.70
N GLY A 151 -3.35 4.53 20.37
CA GLY A 151 -4.04 3.80 21.43
C GLY A 151 -4.89 2.63 20.95
N ASP A 152 -5.40 1.83 21.90
CA ASP A 152 -6.37 0.78 21.62
C ASP A 152 -7.71 1.40 21.23
N ALA A 153 -8.38 0.80 20.23
CA ALA A 153 -9.73 1.20 19.81
C ALA A 153 -9.86 2.71 19.50
N GLU A 154 -8.90 3.25 18.76
CA GLU A 154 -8.83 4.68 18.40
C GLU A 154 -9.49 4.99 17.06
N PHE A 155 -9.57 4.00 16.13
CA PHE A 155 -10.03 4.20 14.76
C PHE A 155 -11.27 3.40 14.41
N ASP A 156 -12.19 3.99 13.65
CA ASP A 156 -13.33 3.29 13.06
C ASP A 156 -12.95 2.66 11.72
N LEU A 157 -11.93 3.20 11.08
CA LEU A 157 -11.41 2.75 9.80
C LEU A 157 -9.89 2.79 9.77
N VAL A 158 -9.26 1.67 9.46
CA VAL A 158 -7.86 1.58 9.03
C VAL A 158 -7.86 1.13 7.58
N TYR A 159 -7.09 1.80 6.73
CA TYR A 159 -6.85 1.29 5.38
C TYR A 159 -5.36 1.29 5.04
N ALA A 160 -4.96 0.38 4.14
CA ALA A 160 -3.57 0.20 3.73
C ALA A 160 -3.49 -0.20 2.25
N PHE A 161 -2.99 0.69 1.40
CA PHE A 161 -2.74 0.39 -0.01
C PHE A 161 -1.27 0.05 -0.25
N SER A 162 -1.03 -1.14 -0.81
CA SER A 162 0.33 -1.64 -1.13
C SER A 162 1.26 -1.79 0.08
N VAL A 163 0.74 -1.94 1.30
CA VAL A 163 1.55 -2.24 2.49
C VAL A 163 1.72 -3.74 2.65
N MET A 164 0.61 -4.50 2.75
CA MET A 164 0.62 -5.96 2.90
C MET A 164 1.41 -6.66 1.78
N THR A 165 1.42 -6.06 0.60
CA THR A 165 2.16 -6.55 -0.57
C THR A 165 3.69 -6.48 -0.43
N HIS A 166 4.20 -5.79 0.59
CA HIS A 166 5.63 -5.58 0.85
C HIS A 166 6.11 -6.10 2.21
N LEU A 167 5.28 -6.93 2.86
CA LEU A 167 5.62 -7.55 4.15
C LEU A 167 5.96 -9.03 3.97
N SER A 168 6.90 -9.52 4.79
CA SER A 168 7.13 -10.96 4.95
C SER A 168 5.92 -11.63 5.59
N GLU A 169 5.81 -12.95 5.45
CA GLU A 169 4.71 -13.70 6.05
C GLU A 169 4.65 -13.51 7.57
N GLU A 170 5.79 -13.53 8.25
CA GLU A 170 5.90 -13.33 9.69
C GLU A 170 5.33 -11.98 10.15
N LEU A 171 5.59 -10.91 9.39
CA LEU A 171 5.13 -9.57 9.74
C LEU A 171 3.63 -9.36 9.49
N GLN A 172 3.03 -10.09 8.54
CA GLN A 172 1.63 -9.86 8.18
C GLN A 172 0.67 -10.15 9.33
N GLY A 173 0.83 -11.30 10.00
CA GLY A 173 0.00 -11.66 11.16
C GLY A 173 0.13 -10.66 12.31
N ALA A 174 1.36 -10.24 12.61
CA ALA A 174 1.63 -9.23 13.65
C ALA A 174 0.95 -7.90 13.32
N TRP A 175 1.02 -7.45 12.07
CA TRP A 175 0.41 -6.20 11.62
C TRP A 175 -1.11 -6.25 11.58
N VAL A 176 -1.70 -7.37 11.17
CA VAL A 176 -3.18 -7.54 11.24
C VAL A 176 -3.66 -7.52 12.69
N GLY A 177 -2.92 -8.16 13.59
CA GLY A 177 -3.18 -8.07 15.04
C GLY A 177 -3.11 -6.64 15.56
N GLU A 178 -2.17 -5.85 15.08
CA GLU A 178 -2.02 -4.44 15.45
C GLU A 178 -3.16 -3.58 14.88
N CYS A 179 -3.53 -3.78 13.60
CA CYS A 179 -4.70 -3.11 13.04
C CYS A 179 -5.97 -3.44 13.83
N ARG A 180 -6.11 -4.70 14.29
CA ARG A 180 -7.20 -5.09 15.18
C ARG A 180 -7.15 -4.35 16.53
N ARG A 181 -5.96 -4.18 17.12
CA ARG A 181 -5.79 -3.47 18.39
C ARG A 181 -6.29 -2.03 18.30
N VAL A 182 -5.83 -1.29 17.27
CA VAL A 182 -6.15 0.14 17.12
C VAL A 182 -7.57 0.41 16.61
N LEU A 183 -8.25 -0.57 16.02
CA LEU A 183 -9.63 -0.44 15.57
C LEU A 183 -10.62 -0.51 16.74
N THR A 184 -11.69 0.29 16.69
CA THR A 184 -12.86 0.18 17.54
C THR A 184 -13.60 -1.16 17.29
N PRO A 185 -14.35 -1.72 18.24
CA PRO A 185 -15.27 -2.82 17.97
C PRO A 185 -16.23 -2.45 16.83
N GLY A 186 -16.33 -3.30 15.80
CA GLY A 186 -17.13 -3.01 14.60
C GLY A 186 -16.40 -2.18 13.55
N GLY A 187 -15.22 -1.64 13.85
CA GLY A 187 -14.39 -0.88 12.91
C GLY A 187 -13.88 -1.74 11.75
N HIS A 188 -13.48 -1.09 10.65
CA HIS A 188 -13.14 -1.74 9.39
C HIS A 188 -11.65 -1.64 9.07
N PHE A 189 -11.08 -2.74 8.58
CA PHE A 189 -9.76 -2.77 7.97
C PHE A 189 -9.89 -3.05 6.48
N VAL A 190 -9.48 -2.08 5.64
CA VAL A 190 -9.49 -2.15 4.17
C VAL A 190 -8.06 -2.21 3.68
N PHE A 191 -7.66 -3.26 2.96
CA PHE A 191 -6.29 -3.35 2.48
C PHE A 191 -6.18 -4.02 1.11
N SER A 192 -5.10 -3.69 0.42
CA SER A 192 -4.82 -4.24 -0.90
C SER A 192 -3.80 -5.37 -0.86
N THR A 193 -3.97 -6.34 -1.79
CA THR A 193 -3.06 -7.48 -1.97
C THR A 193 -2.71 -7.70 -3.45
N LEU A 194 -1.61 -8.42 -3.72
CA LEU A 194 -1.32 -8.95 -5.04
C LEU A 194 -2.00 -10.32 -5.18
N GLY A 195 -3.09 -10.37 -5.93
CA GLY A 195 -3.85 -11.59 -6.16
C GLY A 195 -3.61 -12.22 -7.53
N GLU A 196 -4.60 -12.98 -8.01
CA GLU A 196 -4.56 -13.77 -9.26
C GLU A 196 -4.19 -12.93 -10.48
N HIS A 197 -4.62 -11.66 -10.54
CA HIS A 197 -4.27 -10.76 -11.63
C HIS A 197 -2.75 -10.65 -11.80
N TYR A 198 -2.03 -10.46 -10.70
CA TYR A 198 -0.57 -10.37 -10.72
C TYR A 198 0.11 -11.71 -11.00
N VAL A 199 -0.42 -12.79 -10.45
CA VAL A 199 0.08 -14.15 -10.72
C VAL A 199 -0.05 -14.51 -12.20
N SER A 200 -1.13 -14.10 -12.87
CA SER A 200 -1.33 -14.31 -14.30
C SER A 200 -0.38 -13.49 -15.18
N ARG A 201 0.01 -12.29 -14.72
CA ARG A 201 0.91 -11.37 -15.43
C ARG A 201 2.38 -11.63 -15.16
N ASP A 202 2.69 -12.04 -13.95
CA ASP A 202 4.04 -12.05 -13.40
C ASP A 202 4.56 -13.48 -13.26
N ARG A 203 5.61 -13.69 -13.42
CA ARG A 203 7.00 -13.90 -13.03
C ARG A 203 7.18 -14.99 -11.97
N LEU A 204 6.09 -15.56 -11.42
CA LEU A 204 6.22 -16.68 -10.53
C LEU A 204 6.80 -17.87 -11.30
N THR A 205 7.78 -18.53 -10.69
CA THR A 205 8.25 -19.82 -11.16
C THR A 205 7.11 -20.85 -11.17
N PRO A 206 7.21 -21.96 -11.88
CA PRO A 206 6.18 -23.01 -11.81
C PRO A 206 5.92 -23.52 -10.39
N ASP A 207 6.96 -23.53 -9.52
CA ASP A 207 6.83 -23.97 -8.12
C ASP A 207 6.09 -22.95 -7.28
N GLU A 208 6.45 -21.67 -7.40
CA GLU A 208 5.76 -20.57 -6.72
C GLU A 208 4.29 -20.46 -7.15
N ARG A 209 4.02 -20.65 -8.44
CA ARG A 209 2.65 -20.69 -8.97
C ARG A 209 1.87 -21.85 -8.38
N ARG A 210 2.43 -23.05 -8.33
CA ARG A 210 1.78 -24.20 -7.68
C ARG A 210 1.51 -23.95 -6.19
N SER A 211 2.46 -23.29 -5.49
CA SER A 211 2.28 -22.93 -4.08
C SER A 211 1.11 -21.94 -3.91
N PHE A 212 1.03 -20.92 -4.76
CA PHE A 212 -0.09 -19.97 -4.76
C PHE A 212 -1.43 -20.67 -5.06
N GLU A 213 -1.49 -21.52 -6.09
CA GLU A 213 -2.68 -22.28 -6.47
C GLU A 213 -3.10 -23.29 -5.38
N ALA A 214 -2.16 -23.75 -4.56
CA ALA A 214 -2.44 -24.55 -3.36
C ALA A 214 -2.93 -23.73 -2.16
N GLY A 215 -3.08 -22.42 -2.31
CA GLY A 215 -3.60 -21.51 -1.27
C GLY A 215 -2.54 -20.99 -0.31
N ASN A 216 -1.24 -21.11 -0.62
CA ASN A 216 -0.16 -20.61 0.21
C ASN A 216 0.28 -19.20 -0.25
N LEU A 217 0.64 -18.35 0.72
CA LEU A 217 1.30 -17.09 0.44
C LEU A 217 2.62 -17.34 -0.31
N VAL A 218 2.91 -16.49 -1.29
CA VAL A 218 4.20 -16.51 -1.99
C VAL A 218 4.89 -15.17 -1.80
N VAL A 219 6.03 -15.16 -1.12
CA VAL A 219 6.81 -13.94 -0.89
C VAL A 219 8.11 -13.99 -1.69
N LEU A 220 8.32 -12.98 -2.52
CA LEU A 220 9.59 -12.78 -3.24
C LEU A 220 10.43 -11.75 -2.51
N TYR A 221 11.75 -11.99 -2.43
CA TYR A 221 12.72 -11.11 -1.76
C TYR A 221 12.34 -10.79 -0.29
N GLU A 222 11.96 -11.82 0.42
CA GLU A 222 11.49 -11.75 1.82
C GLU A 222 12.49 -11.08 2.77
N GLY A 223 13.78 -11.16 2.49
CA GLY A 223 14.84 -10.46 3.23
C GLY A 223 14.84 -8.93 3.11
N SER A 224 13.86 -8.36 2.38
CA SER A 224 13.74 -6.91 2.15
C SER A 224 12.34 -6.36 2.46
N PRO A 225 11.73 -6.70 3.62
CA PRO A 225 10.38 -6.26 3.96
C PRO A 225 10.31 -4.72 4.08
N GLY A 226 9.14 -4.15 3.84
CA GLY A 226 8.91 -2.71 3.86
C GLY A 226 9.53 -1.95 2.67
N THR A 227 10.00 -2.65 1.64
CA THR A 227 10.56 -2.05 0.43
C THR A 227 9.83 -2.53 -0.82
N SER A 228 9.89 -1.74 -1.90
CA SER A 228 9.32 -2.11 -3.20
C SER A 228 9.95 -3.38 -3.84
N LEU A 229 11.00 -3.92 -3.25
CA LEU A 229 11.62 -5.17 -3.67
C LEU A 229 10.84 -6.39 -3.16
N CYS A 230 10.44 -6.39 -1.88
CA CYS A 230 9.60 -7.44 -1.32
C CYS A 230 8.24 -7.46 -2.01
N SER A 231 7.78 -8.64 -2.44
CA SER A 231 6.47 -8.78 -3.09
C SER A 231 5.76 -10.03 -2.57
N ALA A 232 4.64 -9.83 -1.87
CA ALA A 232 3.81 -10.88 -1.30
C ALA A 232 2.54 -11.07 -2.13
N TYR A 233 2.33 -12.29 -2.63
CA TYR A 233 1.17 -12.69 -3.45
C TYR A 233 0.21 -13.50 -2.60
N HIS A 234 -1.00 -12.99 -2.45
CA HIS A 234 -2.01 -13.55 -1.55
C HIS A 234 -3.07 -14.32 -2.36
N PRO A 235 -3.18 -15.63 -2.17
CA PRO A 235 -4.40 -16.33 -2.57
C PRO A 235 -5.59 -15.77 -1.80
N ARG A 236 -6.75 -15.68 -2.46
CA ARG A 236 -7.96 -15.12 -1.84
C ARG A 236 -8.30 -15.76 -0.49
N ASP A 237 -8.23 -17.08 -0.44
CA ASP A 237 -8.61 -17.83 0.76
C ASP A 237 -7.55 -17.77 1.88
N TYR A 238 -6.30 -17.40 1.54
CA TYR A 238 -5.24 -17.17 2.52
C TYR A 238 -5.63 -16.08 3.50
N VAL A 239 -6.13 -14.94 2.99
CA VAL A 239 -6.52 -13.82 3.84
C VAL A 239 -7.63 -14.22 4.82
N ALA A 240 -8.64 -14.94 4.35
CA ALA A 240 -9.74 -15.39 5.20
C ALA A 240 -9.29 -16.42 6.26
N ARG A 241 -8.34 -17.28 5.92
CA ARG A 241 -7.89 -18.37 6.78
C ARG A 241 -6.82 -17.94 7.78
N GLU A 242 -5.83 -17.13 7.32
CA GLU A 242 -4.63 -16.84 8.11
C GLU A 242 -4.61 -15.42 8.71
N LEU A 243 -5.30 -14.47 8.08
CA LEU A 243 -5.22 -13.07 8.48
C LEU A 243 -6.51 -12.52 9.13
N ALA A 244 -7.63 -13.23 9.04
CA ALA A 244 -8.91 -12.71 9.55
C ALA A 244 -9.21 -13.09 11.02
N ASP A 245 -8.21 -13.51 11.81
CA ASP A 245 -8.46 -13.81 13.24
C ASP A 245 -8.95 -12.57 13.99
N GLY A 246 -10.10 -12.70 14.66
CA GLY A 246 -10.78 -11.59 15.36
C GLY A 246 -11.54 -10.64 14.44
N PHE A 247 -11.65 -10.98 13.15
CA PHE A 247 -12.42 -10.22 12.16
C PHE A 247 -13.49 -11.09 11.49
N ASP A 248 -14.51 -10.44 10.94
CA ASP A 248 -15.40 -10.98 9.95
C ASP A 248 -14.94 -10.47 8.57
N VAL A 249 -14.86 -11.36 7.58
CA VAL A 249 -14.58 -10.97 6.18
C VAL A 249 -15.89 -10.45 5.59
N VAL A 250 -16.03 -9.14 5.44
CA VAL A 250 -17.27 -8.50 4.99
C VAL A 250 -17.25 -8.05 3.53
N GLY A 251 -16.07 -8.05 2.91
CA GLY A 251 -15.95 -7.68 1.51
C GLY A 251 -14.68 -8.18 0.83
N PHE A 252 -14.81 -8.45 -0.47
CA PHE A 252 -13.69 -8.73 -1.37
C PHE A 252 -13.99 -8.14 -2.74
N ARG A 253 -13.01 -7.47 -3.34
CA ARG A 253 -13.11 -6.91 -4.69
C ARG A 253 -11.84 -7.28 -5.46
N PRO A 254 -11.92 -8.21 -6.43
CA PRO A 254 -10.78 -8.59 -7.25
C PRO A 254 -10.37 -7.44 -8.16
N ALA A 255 -9.08 -7.22 -8.30
CA ALA A 255 -8.47 -6.24 -9.20
C ALA A 255 -9.10 -4.82 -9.14
N ALA A 256 -9.61 -4.41 -7.97
CA ALA A 256 -10.39 -3.18 -7.83
C ALA A 256 -9.54 -1.90 -7.78
N ASP A 257 -8.26 -2.00 -7.38
CA ASP A 257 -7.33 -0.89 -7.40
C ASP A 257 -6.69 -0.80 -8.80
N ASP A 258 -7.23 0.07 -9.65
CA ASP A 258 -6.80 0.30 -11.03
C ASP A 258 -6.70 -0.99 -11.88
N GLY A 259 -7.57 -1.96 -11.64
CA GLY A 259 -7.58 -3.24 -12.34
C GLY A 259 -6.39 -4.15 -11.97
N ARG A 260 -5.77 -3.96 -10.81
CA ARG A 260 -4.54 -4.65 -10.41
C ARG A 260 -4.58 -5.33 -9.06
N HIS A 261 -4.74 -4.56 -7.98
CA HIS A 261 -4.76 -5.13 -6.64
C HIS A 261 -6.14 -5.61 -6.25
N ASP A 262 -6.18 -6.73 -5.55
CA ASP A 262 -7.37 -7.18 -4.86
C ASP A 262 -7.56 -6.37 -3.58
N ILE A 263 -8.81 -6.11 -3.22
CA ILE A 263 -9.16 -5.37 -2.01
C ILE A 263 -9.94 -6.28 -1.07
N HIS A 264 -9.49 -6.34 0.18
CA HIS A 264 -10.14 -7.04 1.27
C HIS A 264 -10.74 -6.06 2.25
N VAL A 265 -11.92 -6.40 2.78
CA VAL A 265 -12.59 -5.63 3.82
C VAL A 265 -12.86 -6.56 5.00
N LEU A 266 -12.22 -6.30 6.11
CA LEU A 266 -12.40 -7.00 7.38
C LEU A 266 -13.13 -6.07 8.36
N ARG A 267 -14.03 -6.61 9.16
CA ARG A 267 -14.72 -5.92 10.24
C ARG A 267 -14.34 -6.53 11.58
N LYS A 268 -13.80 -5.72 12.48
CA LYS A 268 -13.42 -6.17 13.83
C LYS A 268 -14.64 -6.69 14.58
N ARG A 269 -14.54 -7.90 15.13
CA ARG A 269 -15.58 -8.45 16.01
C ARG A 269 -15.67 -7.65 17.30
N PRO A 270 -16.87 -7.65 17.94
CA PRO A 270 -17.08 -7.00 19.23
C PRO A 270 -16.12 -7.45 20.32
#